data_cdf55a4a2221a4f91ed8eaaaeea1be9e
#
_entry.id   cdf55a4a2221a4f91ed8eaaaeea1be9e
#
_cell.length_a   1.000
_cell.length_b   1.000
_cell.length_c   1.000
_cell.angle_alpha   90.00
_cell.angle_beta   90.00
_cell.angle_gamma   90.00
#
_symmetry.space_group_name_H-M   'P 1'
#
loop_
_entity.id
_entity.type
_entity.pdbx_description
1 polymer ?
#
loop_
_entity_poly.entity_id
_entity_poly.type
_entity_poly.pdbx_seq_one_letter_code
_entity_poly.pdbx_strand_id
1 'polypeptide(L)'
;MECARRLARDKRFEVTLVDRTNHHLFQPLLYQVATASLAAPDIARSLRQILMKASNVTVLMDQIVDLVPKERFAMGKSGEKYEYDYLFLAAGVQTSFFGRHEWEAHTLGLKTLAEAQAIRRRVLSNLEKAELTDCEQARRRLMTVAIAGGGPTGVELAGAFTDLVHRSLLSLIHISEPT
;
A
#
# COMPACT_ATOMS: atom_id res chain seq x y z
N MET A 1 -6.75 -14.02 1.78
CA MET A 1 -8.15 -13.62 1.44
C MET A 1 -8.88 -14.72 0.65
N GLU A 2 -8.39 -15.22 -0.49
CA GLU A 2 -9.12 -16.21 -1.29
C GLU A 2 -9.35 -17.54 -0.54
N CYS A 3 -8.36 -18.03 0.23
CA CYS A 3 -8.52 -19.21 1.07
C CYS A 3 -9.69 -19.03 2.07
N ALA A 4 -9.74 -17.91 2.79
CA ALA A 4 -10.84 -17.61 3.72
C ALA A 4 -12.21 -17.58 3.02
N ARG A 5 -12.30 -17.00 1.79
CA ARG A 5 -13.55 -16.98 1.02
C ARG A 5 -14.01 -18.37 0.58
N ARG A 6 -13.08 -19.27 0.25
CA ARG A 6 -13.42 -20.67 -0.10
C ARG A 6 -13.87 -21.45 1.12
N LEU A 7 -13.13 -21.37 2.23
CA LEU A 7 -13.48 -22.04 3.49
C LEU A 7 -14.76 -21.49 4.11
N ALA A 8 -15.10 -20.24 3.88
CA ALA A 8 -16.37 -19.63 4.29
C ALA A 8 -17.61 -20.37 3.76
N ARG A 9 -17.48 -21.14 2.68
CA ARG A 9 -18.57 -21.91 2.07
C ARG A 9 -18.76 -23.28 2.73
N ASP A 10 -17.79 -23.73 3.53
CA ASP A 10 -17.79 -25.03 4.17
C ASP A 10 -17.92 -24.87 5.70
N LYS A 11 -19.08 -25.20 6.21
CA LYS A 11 -19.40 -25.04 7.65
C LYS A 11 -18.71 -26.03 8.58
N ARG A 12 -17.93 -26.98 8.04
CA ARG A 12 -17.08 -27.87 8.84
C ARG A 12 -15.86 -27.15 9.41
N PHE A 13 -15.53 -25.97 8.87
CA PHE A 13 -14.39 -25.18 9.32
C PHE A 13 -14.86 -23.93 10.06
N GLU A 14 -14.21 -23.62 11.16
CA GLU A 14 -14.16 -22.29 11.75
C GLU A 14 -12.87 -21.60 11.25
N VAL A 15 -13.01 -20.40 10.71
CA VAL A 15 -11.90 -19.67 10.08
C VAL A 15 -11.62 -18.40 10.87
N THR A 16 -10.43 -18.29 11.44
CA THR A 16 -9.93 -17.04 12.00
C THR A 16 -8.94 -16.41 11.03
N LEU A 17 -9.30 -15.24 10.48
CA LEU A 17 -8.42 -14.43 9.65
C LEU A 17 -7.80 -13.33 10.51
N VAL A 18 -6.49 -13.44 10.75
CA VAL A 18 -5.72 -12.43 11.46
C VAL A 18 -4.91 -11.62 10.46
N ASP A 19 -5.06 -10.31 10.47
CA ASP A 19 -4.31 -9.37 9.61
C ASP A 19 -3.91 -8.14 10.42
N ARG A 20 -2.70 -7.64 10.20
CA ARG A 20 -2.21 -6.40 10.86
C ARG A 20 -2.97 -5.15 10.40
N THR A 21 -3.71 -5.25 9.30
CA THR A 21 -4.56 -4.20 8.76
C THR A 21 -6.01 -4.67 8.71
N ASN A 22 -6.96 -3.76 8.57
CA ASN A 22 -8.37 -4.12 8.47
C ASN A 22 -8.89 -4.16 7.02
N HIS A 23 -7.99 -4.12 6.04
CA HIS A 23 -8.36 -4.03 4.63
C HIS A 23 -7.58 -5.00 3.74
N HIS A 24 -8.25 -5.46 2.72
CA HIS A 24 -7.65 -6.18 1.60
C HIS A 24 -7.15 -5.17 0.57
N LEU A 25 -5.86 -5.21 0.28
CA LEU A 25 -5.21 -4.28 -0.62
C LEU A 25 -5.00 -4.92 -2.00
N PHE A 26 -5.46 -4.25 -3.05
CA PHE A 26 -5.13 -4.62 -4.42
C PHE A 26 -3.82 -3.95 -4.85
N GLN A 27 -2.71 -4.56 -4.50
CA GLN A 27 -1.35 -4.02 -4.68
C GLN A 27 -1.00 -3.55 -6.11
N PRO A 28 -1.46 -4.21 -7.19
CA PRO A 28 -1.12 -3.76 -8.55
C PRO A 28 -1.48 -2.32 -8.87
N LEU A 29 -2.46 -1.74 -8.16
CA LEU A 29 -2.89 -0.35 -8.37
C LEU A 29 -2.31 0.65 -7.35
N LEU A 30 -1.35 0.26 -6.52
CA LEU A 30 -0.72 1.17 -5.55
C LEU A 30 -0.08 2.39 -6.21
N TYR A 31 0.52 2.22 -7.39
CA TYR A 31 1.13 3.32 -8.12
C TYR A 31 0.11 4.41 -8.50
N GLN A 32 -1.14 4.04 -8.79
CA GLN A 32 -2.20 5.00 -9.11
C GLN A 32 -2.64 5.80 -7.87
N VAL A 33 -2.58 5.21 -6.67
CA VAL A 33 -2.79 5.96 -5.43
C VAL A 33 -1.61 6.90 -5.17
N ALA A 34 -0.38 6.45 -5.41
CA ALA A 34 0.84 7.25 -5.26
C ALA A 34 0.85 8.47 -6.19
N THR A 35 0.26 8.37 -7.37
CA THR A 35 0.18 9.43 -8.39
C THR A 35 -1.17 10.17 -8.40
N ALA A 36 -1.97 10.03 -7.36
CA ALA A 36 -3.27 10.68 -7.20
C ALA A 36 -4.33 10.34 -8.27
N SER A 37 -4.12 9.30 -9.07
CA SER A 37 -5.06 8.85 -10.11
C SER A 37 -6.24 8.05 -9.52
N LEU A 38 -6.04 7.38 -8.37
CA LEU A 38 -7.08 6.67 -7.63
C LEU A 38 -7.12 7.10 -6.16
N ALA A 39 -8.29 6.98 -5.55
CA ALA A 39 -8.44 7.13 -4.11
C ALA A 39 -8.09 5.82 -3.37
N ALA A 40 -7.59 5.94 -2.14
CA ALA A 40 -7.23 4.78 -1.33
C ALA A 40 -8.36 3.75 -1.15
N PRO A 41 -9.63 4.14 -0.94
CA PRO A 41 -10.76 3.21 -0.82
C PRO A 41 -11.03 2.37 -2.08
N ASP A 42 -10.62 2.84 -3.26
CA ASP A 42 -10.85 2.12 -4.52
C ASP A 42 -10.08 0.80 -4.57
N ILE A 43 -8.91 0.75 -3.91
CA ILE A 43 -8.03 -0.42 -3.89
C ILE A 43 -7.90 -1.10 -2.52
N ALA A 44 -8.42 -0.49 -1.45
CA ALA A 44 -8.34 -0.98 -0.07
C ALA A 44 -9.74 -1.22 0.51
N ARG A 45 -10.24 -2.45 0.38
CA ARG A 45 -11.58 -2.82 0.82
C ARG A 45 -11.56 -3.49 2.19
N SER A 46 -12.50 -3.14 3.07
CA SER A 46 -12.62 -3.75 4.41
C SER A 46 -12.71 -5.27 4.34
N LEU A 47 -11.85 -5.96 5.09
CA LEU A 47 -11.86 -7.42 5.23
C LEU A 47 -13.20 -7.91 5.80
N ARG A 48 -13.70 -7.22 6.83
CA ARG A 48 -14.98 -7.56 7.45
C ARG A 48 -16.15 -7.39 6.47
N GLN A 49 -16.12 -6.35 5.65
CA GLN A 49 -17.16 -6.13 4.65
C GLN A 49 -17.13 -7.21 3.56
N ILE A 50 -15.96 -7.66 3.13
CA ILE A 50 -15.82 -8.72 2.13
C ILE A 50 -16.35 -10.05 2.66
N LEU A 51 -16.16 -10.33 3.96
CA LEU A 51 -16.51 -11.60 4.61
C LEU A 51 -17.79 -11.53 5.45
N MET A 52 -18.52 -10.41 5.44
CA MET A 52 -19.68 -10.15 6.31
C MET A 52 -20.80 -11.21 6.22
N LYS A 53 -20.92 -11.91 5.09
CA LYS A 53 -21.94 -12.96 4.88
C LYS A 53 -21.50 -14.34 5.36
N ALA A 54 -20.26 -14.48 5.82
CA ALA A 54 -19.69 -15.76 6.23
C ALA A 54 -19.82 -15.92 7.76
N SER A 55 -20.79 -16.72 8.20
CA SER A 55 -21.06 -16.94 9.64
C SER A 55 -20.00 -17.76 10.37
N ASN A 56 -19.10 -18.45 9.64
CA ASN A 56 -18.01 -19.26 10.16
C ASN A 56 -16.64 -18.61 9.96
N VAL A 57 -16.60 -17.29 9.72
CA VAL A 57 -15.33 -16.54 9.55
C VAL A 57 -15.28 -15.40 10.55
N THR A 58 -14.26 -15.40 11.41
CA THR A 58 -13.93 -14.31 12.31
C THR A 58 -12.74 -13.53 11.75
N VAL A 59 -12.86 -12.19 11.69
CA VAL A 59 -11.78 -11.30 11.22
C VAL A 59 -11.24 -10.51 12.40
N LEU A 60 -9.98 -10.71 12.71
CA LEU A 60 -9.28 -10.05 13.82
C LEU A 60 -8.15 -9.16 13.27
N MET A 61 -8.02 -7.97 13.82
CA MET A 61 -6.92 -7.06 13.50
C MET A 61 -5.84 -7.21 14.57
N ASP A 62 -4.79 -7.97 14.22
CA ASP A 62 -3.61 -8.15 15.06
C ASP A 62 -2.40 -8.47 14.16
N GLN A 63 -1.22 -8.33 14.72
CA GLN A 63 0.03 -8.67 14.06
C GLN A 63 0.60 -9.94 14.67
N ILE A 64 0.71 -11.01 13.90
CA ILE A 64 1.39 -12.22 14.35
C ILE A 64 2.89 -11.92 14.47
N VAL A 65 3.44 -12.19 15.64
CA VAL A 65 4.85 -11.92 15.99
C VAL A 65 5.64 -13.20 16.24
N ASP A 66 4.96 -14.32 16.52
CA ASP A 66 5.60 -15.60 16.73
C ASP A 66 4.71 -16.76 16.31
N LEU A 67 5.32 -17.90 15.99
CA LEU A 67 4.66 -19.15 15.65
C LEU A 67 5.28 -20.28 16.46
N VAL A 68 4.42 -21.05 17.13
CA VAL A 68 4.82 -22.26 17.89
C VAL A 68 4.15 -23.49 17.26
N PRO A 69 4.72 -24.05 16.17
CA PRO A 69 4.08 -25.11 15.39
C PRO A 69 3.87 -26.41 16.19
N LYS A 70 4.75 -26.71 17.14
CA LYS A 70 4.64 -27.91 17.99
C LYS A 70 3.40 -27.87 18.89
N GLU A 71 3.03 -26.70 19.35
CA GLU A 71 1.87 -26.45 20.21
C GLU A 71 0.66 -25.95 19.42
N ARG A 72 0.78 -25.83 18.10
CA ARG A 72 -0.25 -25.40 17.16
C ARG A 72 -0.91 -24.07 17.51
N PHE A 73 -0.11 -23.07 17.87
CA PHE A 73 -0.61 -21.69 18.02
C PHE A 73 0.29 -20.65 17.38
N ALA A 74 -0.32 -19.51 17.07
CA ALA A 74 0.35 -18.28 16.68
C ALA A 74 0.16 -17.25 17.79
N MET A 75 1.19 -16.42 18.05
CA MET A 75 1.14 -15.35 19.04
C MET A 75 0.91 -14.03 18.36
N GLY A 76 -0.10 -13.30 18.78
CA GLY A 76 -0.37 -11.93 18.40
C GLY A 76 0.48 -10.93 19.18
N LYS A 77 0.73 -9.77 18.59
CA LYS A 77 1.35 -8.62 19.29
C LYS A 77 0.51 -8.13 20.48
N SER A 78 -0.80 -8.36 20.42
CA SER A 78 -1.74 -8.11 21.53
C SER A 78 -1.50 -8.99 22.76
N GLY A 79 -0.74 -10.09 22.64
CA GLY A 79 -0.58 -11.15 23.62
C GLY A 79 -1.60 -12.28 23.48
N GLU A 80 -2.52 -12.17 22.52
CA GLU A 80 -3.53 -13.20 22.24
C GLU A 80 -2.89 -14.42 21.59
N LYS A 81 -3.32 -15.62 22.00
CA LYS A 81 -2.95 -16.90 21.39
C LYS A 81 -4.03 -17.35 20.41
N TYR A 82 -3.62 -17.60 19.18
CA TYR A 82 -4.48 -18.12 18.11
C TYR A 82 -4.16 -19.60 17.88
N GLU A 83 -4.93 -20.49 18.51
CA GLU A 83 -4.80 -21.94 18.33
C GLU A 83 -5.35 -22.36 16.97
N TYR A 84 -4.79 -23.43 16.37
CA TYR A 84 -5.21 -23.91 15.07
C TYR A 84 -5.01 -25.42 14.88
N ASP A 85 -5.88 -26.04 14.11
CA ASP A 85 -5.66 -27.36 13.52
C ASP A 85 -4.89 -27.24 12.20
N TYR A 86 -5.20 -26.21 11.42
CA TYR A 86 -4.56 -25.88 10.12
C TYR A 86 -4.18 -24.42 10.08
N LEU A 87 -2.93 -24.14 9.70
CA LEU A 87 -2.43 -22.78 9.55
C LEU A 87 -2.12 -22.48 8.08
N PHE A 88 -2.68 -21.37 7.56
CA PHE A 88 -2.33 -20.80 6.27
C PHE A 88 -1.51 -19.54 6.48
N LEU A 89 -0.19 -19.66 6.28
CA LEU A 89 0.73 -18.54 6.41
C LEU A 89 0.74 -17.72 5.11
N ALA A 90 0.21 -16.50 5.16
CA ALA A 90 0.11 -15.57 4.04
C ALA A 90 0.58 -14.17 4.44
N ALA A 91 1.77 -14.09 5.06
CA ALA A 91 2.31 -12.88 5.68
C ALA A 91 2.68 -11.75 4.70
N GLY A 92 2.63 -11.99 3.39
CA GLY A 92 2.98 -11.02 2.37
C GLY A 92 4.49 -10.80 2.24
N VAL A 93 4.86 -9.64 1.70
CA VAL A 93 6.25 -9.26 1.47
C VAL A 93 6.49 -7.81 1.93
N GLN A 94 7.73 -7.49 2.23
CA GLN A 94 8.19 -6.14 2.55
C GLN A 94 9.15 -5.65 1.47
N THR A 95 9.40 -4.34 1.44
CA THR A 95 10.46 -3.77 0.60
C THR A 95 11.80 -4.30 1.08
N SER A 96 12.61 -4.82 0.16
CA SER A 96 13.97 -5.25 0.43
C SER A 96 14.94 -4.20 -0.08
N PHE A 97 15.91 -3.84 0.75
CA PHE A 97 17.00 -2.96 0.40
C PHE A 97 18.31 -3.73 0.17
N PHE A 98 18.24 -5.06 -0.03
CA PHE A 98 19.40 -5.92 -0.30
C PHE A 98 20.52 -5.79 0.74
N GLY A 99 20.14 -5.60 2.02
CA GLY A 99 21.07 -5.41 3.14
C GLY A 99 21.59 -3.97 3.31
N ARG A 100 21.16 -3.04 2.47
CA ARG A 100 21.54 -1.62 2.56
C ARG A 100 20.48 -0.82 3.30
N HIS A 101 20.45 -0.98 4.61
CA HIS A 101 19.45 -0.32 5.47
C HIS A 101 19.56 1.22 5.47
N GLU A 102 20.75 1.74 5.15
CA GLU A 102 20.96 3.19 5.00
C GLU A 102 20.08 3.82 3.90
N TRP A 103 19.61 3.04 2.94
CA TRP A 103 18.71 3.55 1.89
C TRP A 103 17.28 3.78 2.39
N GLU A 104 16.87 3.09 3.42
CA GLU A 104 15.53 3.18 3.99
C GLU A 104 15.18 4.62 4.43
N ALA A 105 16.16 5.34 4.97
CA ALA A 105 16.00 6.72 5.40
C ALA A 105 15.78 7.71 4.23
N HIS A 106 16.20 7.34 3.02
CA HIS A 106 16.20 8.23 1.85
C HIS A 106 15.18 7.83 0.78
N THR A 107 14.52 6.69 0.92
CA THR A 107 13.61 6.14 -0.08
C THR A 107 12.21 5.91 0.51
N LEU A 108 11.22 5.90 -0.37
CA LEU A 108 9.86 5.49 -0.03
C LEU A 108 9.57 4.18 -0.76
N GLY A 109 9.18 3.14 -0.03
CA GLY A 109 8.70 1.90 -0.62
C GLY A 109 7.33 2.07 -1.28
N LEU A 110 6.92 1.06 -2.07
CA LEU A 110 5.58 1.00 -2.66
C LEU A 110 5.01 -0.42 -2.54
N LYS A 111 4.80 -0.86 -1.29
CA LYS A 111 4.22 -2.17 -0.95
C LYS A 111 2.97 -2.05 -0.09
N THR A 112 2.79 -0.92 0.59
CA THR A 112 1.66 -0.66 1.48
C THR A 112 0.89 0.58 1.05
N LEU A 113 -0.36 0.68 1.48
CA LEU A 113 -1.19 1.86 1.24
C LEU A 113 -0.60 3.13 1.88
N ALA A 114 -0.02 2.99 3.08
CA ALA A 114 0.62 4.09 3.78
C ALA A 114 1.82 4.66 3.00
N GLU A 115 2.63 3.79 2.39
CA GLU A 115 3.75 4.19 1.53
C GLU A 115 3.25 4.92 0.27
N ALA A 116 2.24 4.38 -0.41
CA ALA A 116 1.64 5.05 -1.57
C ALA A 116 1.11 6.46 -1.23
N GLN A 117 0.42 6.58 -0.09
CA GLN A 117 -0.06 7.88 0.40
C GLN A 117 1.08 8.82 0.81
N ALA A 118 2.18 8.31 1.33
CA ALA A 118 3.36 9.11 1.65
C ALA A 118 4.02 9.66 0.40
N ILE A 119 4.17 8.83 -0.64
CA ILE A 119 4.65 9.26 -1.98
C ILE A 119 3.73 10.36 -2.53
N ARG A 120 2.43 10.12 -2.54
CA ARG A 120 1.44 11.10 -3.01
C ARG A 120 1.59 12.45 -2.31
N ARG A 121 1.61 12.46 -0.98
CA ARG A 121 1.78 13.69 -0.19
C ARG A 121 3.09 14.40 -0.53
N ARG A 122 4.18 13.66 -0.64
CA ARG A 122 5.51 14.22 -0.94
C ARG A 122 5.54 14.87 -2.31
N VAL A 123 5.03 14.16 -3.34
CA VAL A 123 5.03 14.66 -4.72
C VAL A 123 4.15 15.90 -4.86
N LEU A 124 2.91 15.84 -4.40
CA LEU A 124 2.00 17.00 -4.49
C LEU A 124 2.55 18.20 -3.71
N SER A 125 3.06 17.99 -2.48
CA SER A 125 3.69 19.09 -1.72
C SER A 125 4.93 19.67 -2.41
N ASN A 126 5.70 18.84 -3.13
CA ASN A 126 6.86 19.32 -3.86
C ASN A 126 6.45 20.13 -5.10
N LEU A 127 5.39 19.73 -5.81
CA LEU A 127 4.84 20.50 -6.93
C LEU A 127 4.37 21.89 -6.45
N GLU A 128 3.58 21.97 -5.39
CA GLU A 128 3.14 23.24 -4.81
C GLU A 128 4.33 24.16 -4.41
N LYS A 129 5.37 23.59 -3.80
CA LYS A 129 6.58 24.33 -3.46
C LYS A 129 7.37 24.79 -4.69
N ALA A 130 7.35 23.98 -5.76
CA ALA A 130 8.02 24.31 -7.01
C ALA A 130 7.37 25.53 -7.69
N GLU A 131 6.04 25.69 -7.56
CA GLU A 131 5.31 26.87 -8.05
C GLU A 131 5.67 28.15 -7.27
N LEU A 132 5.92 28.02 -5.97
CA LEU A 132 6.19 29.16 -5.09
C LEU A 132 7.65 29.64 -5.13
N THR A 133 8.56 28.93 -5.80
CA THR A 133 9.99 29.28 -5.80
C THR A 133 10.43 29.93 -7.11
N ASP A 134 11.13 31.06 -7.01
CA ASP A 134 11.79 31.72 -8.14
C ASP A 134 13.17 31.10 -8.45
N CYS A 135 13.71 30.28 -7.57
CA CYS A 135 15.01 29.65 -7.76
C CYS A 135 14.89 28.42 -8.66
N GLU A 136 15.40 28.52 -9.89
CA GLU A 136 15.36 27.44 -10.89
C GLU A 136 16.02 26.13 -10.37
N GLN A 137 17.13 26.22 -9.63
CA GLN A 137 17.79 25.05 -9.07
C GLN A 137 16.94 24.37 -8.00
N ALA A 138 16.25 25.16 -7.17
CA ALA A 138 15.33 24.62 -6.15
C ALA A 138 14.11 23.98 -6.83
N ARG A 139 13.54 24.61 -7.84
CA ARG A 139 12.43 24.08 -8.66
C ARG A 139 12.78 22.73 -9.26
N ARG A 140 13.92 22.62 -9.93
CA ARG A 140 14.41 21.35 -10.49
C ARG A 140 14.52 20.25 -9.45
N ARG A 141 15.07 20.53 -8.26
CA ARG A 141 15.17 19.54 -7.16
C ARG A 141 13.82 19.06 -6.68
N LEU A 142 12.84 19.98 -6.54
CA LEU A 142 11.48 19.64 -6.10
C LEU A 142 10.73 18.79 -7.13
N MET A 143 10.98 19.03 -8.42
CA MET A 143 10.33 18.31 -9.53
C MET A 143 11.07 17.03 -9.95
N THR A 144 12.23 16.74 -9.38
CA THR A 144 12.99 15.52 -9.71
C THR A 144 12.52 14.36 -8.86
N VAL A 145 12.08 13.30 -9.52
CA VAL A 145 11.72 12.00 -8.90
C VAL A 145 12.66 10.93 -9.44
N ALA A 146 13.37 10.25 -8.54
CA ALA A 146 14.19 9.09 -8.87
C ALA A 146 13.43 7.80 -8.54
N ILE A 147 13.34 6.88 -9.48
CA ILE A 147 12.70 5.57 -9.29
C ILE A 147 13.79 4.50 -9.30
N ALA A 148 13.94 3.80 -8.17
CA ALA A 148 14.89 2.70 -8.04
C ALA A 148 14.17 1.38 -8.38
N GLY A 149 14.51 0.81 -9.54
CA GLY A 149 13.97 -0.45 -10.04
C GLY A 149 13.18 -0.31 -11.34
N GLY A 150 13.58 -1.09 -12.35
CA GLY A 150 12.98 -1.14 -13.70
C GLY A 150 12.00 -2.29 -13.92
N GLY A 151 11.43 -2.86 -12.84
CA GLY A 151 10.36 -3.86 -12.94
C GLY A 151 9.01 -3.22 -13.31
N PRO A 152 7.94 -4.02 -13.52
CA PRO A 152 6.63 -3.52 -13.94
C PRO A 152 6.13 -2.33 -13.11
N THR A 153 6.19 -2.43 -11.78
CA THR A 153 5.75 -1.35 -10.87
C THR A 153 6.54 -0.05 -11.07
N GLY A 154 7.86 -0.13 -11.32
CA GLY A 154 8.69 1.06 -11.54
C GLY A 154 8.36 1.75 -12.87
N VAL A 155 8.12 0.96 -13.92
CA VAL A 155 7.73 1.47 -15.25
C VAL A 155 6.33 2.10 -15.19
N GLU A 156 5.36 1.43 -14.57
CA GLU A 156 4.01 1.94 -14.38
C GLU A 156 4.00 3.24 -13.55
N LEU A 157 4.81 3.29 -12.49
CA LEU A 157 4.96 4.49 -11.66
C LEU A 157 5.56 5.66 -12.44
N ALA A 158 6.57 5.41 -13.27
CA ALA A 158 7.19 6.44 -14.12
C ALA A 158 6.18 7.04 -15.11
N GLY A 159 5.42 6.18 -15.82
CA GLY A 159 4.35 6.62 -16.71
C GLY A 159 3.28 7.45 -15.99
N ALA A 160 2.82 6.97 -14.84
CA ALA A 160 1.79 7.66 -14.06
C ALA A 160 2.27 9.00 -13.48
N PHE A 161 3.56 9.16 -13.16
CA PHE A 161 4.12 10.48 -12.80
C PHE A 161 4.18 11.43 -13.99
N THR A 162 4.52 10.93 -15.17
CA THR A 162 4.48 11.73 -16.40
C THR A 162 3.07 12.26 -16.65
N ASP A 163 2.05 11.41 -16.55
CA ASP A 163 0.65 11.81 -16.70
C ASP A 163 0.22 12.84 -15.64
N LEU A 164 0.65 12.66 -14.39
CA LEU A 164 0.36 13.61 -13.32
C LEU A 164 0.92 15.00 -13.62
N VAL A 165 2.19 15.06 -14.02
CA VAL A 165 2.87 16.32 -14.34
C VAL A 165 2.18 17.00 -15.54
N HIS A 166 1.88 16.26 -16.60
CA HIS A 166 1.18 16.80 -17.76
C HIS A 166 -0.19 17.38 -17.41
N ARG A 167 -0.99 16.67 -16.60
CA ARG A 167 -2.30 17.16 -16.16
C ARG A 167 -2.18 18.42 -15.30
N SER A 168 -1.21 18.47 -14.40
CA SER A 168 -0.95 19.62 -13.53
C SER A 168 -0.51 20.84 -14.36
N LEU A 169 0.42 20.65 -15.29
CA LEU A 169 0.88 21.73 -16.18
C LEU A 169 -0.24 22.25 -17.08
N LEU A 170 -1.08 21.38 -17.64
CA LEU A 170 -2.22 21.81 -18.46
C LEU A 170 -3.25 22.64 -17.67
N SER A 171 -3.46 22.31 -16.39
CA SER A 171 -4.35 23.12 -15.54
C SER A 171 -3.78 24.51 -15.24
N LEU A 172 -2.46 24.65 -15.19
CA LEU A 172 -1.75 25.91 -14.97
C LEU A 172 -1.73 26.79 -16.25
N ILE A 173 -1.59 26.17 -17.42
CA ILE A 173 -1.61 26.91 -18.73
C ILE A 173 -2.99 27.52 -19.00
N HIS A 174 -4.08 26.87 -18.57
CA HIS A 174 -5.43 27.44 -18.74
C HIS A 174 -5.73 28.65 -17.82
N ILE A 175 -4.92 28.89 -16.79
CA ILE A 175 -5.05 30.06 -15.92
C ILE A 175 -4.29 31.27 -16.50
N SER A 176 -3.42 31.08 -17.48
CA SER A 176 -2.51 32.12 -18.02
C SER A 176 -2.88 32.64 -19.42
N GLU A 177 -4.01 32.27 -20.02
CA GLU A 177 -4.49 32.97 -21.20
C GLU A 177 -5.29 34.20 -20.78
N PRO A 178 -4.74 35.43 -20.94
CA PRO A 178 -5.55 36.64 -20.78
C PRO A 178 -6.56 36.72 -21.92
N THR A 179 -7.82 36.84 -21.58
CA THR A 179 -8.91 37.24 -22.46
C THR A 179 -8.63 38.60 -23.08
#